data_82d775ffc46ec29ba00c43c78b9a3a95
#
_entry.id   82d775ffc46ec29ba00c43c78b9a3a95
#
_cell.length_a   1.000
_cell.length_b   1.000
_cell.length_c   1.000
_cell.angle_alpha   90.00
_cell.angle_beta   90.00
_cell.angle_gamma   90.00
#
_symmetry.space_group_name_H-M   'P 1'
#
loop_
_entity.id
_entity.type
_entity.pdbx_description
1 polymer ?
#
loop_
_entity_poly.entity_id
_entity_poly.type
_entity_poly.pdbx_seq_one_letter_code
_entity_poly.pdbx_strand_id
1 'polypeptide(L)'
;CTFCHHPGGLAPFSLMNYTDAYARRFAIQYQTEAKTMPPWPPDPSYSRLAHERLLTDDEIKHIRDWVNTNAKEGDPSLAPTPPSYSGGAEIINPELTVEMPLYTVNTTTDLYRVFPVSTNLAESDWYITGFEVIPGDPSIVHHVLVFQDSTNTAITLDAADPGPGYTSFGGVKSNTAKLIGAWVPGSR
;
A
#
# COMPACT_ATOMS: atom_id res chain seq x y z
N CYS A 1 8.63 1.22 10.95
CA CYS A 1 7.63 2.23 11.33
C CYS A 1 7.52 3.34 10.29
N THR A 2 8.63 3.99 9.96
CA THR A 2 8.67 5.17 9.07
C THR A 2 8.15 4.90 7.66
N PHE A 3 8.21 3.66 7.18
CA PHE A 3 7.65 3.28 5.88
C PHE A 3 6.16 3.63 5.72
N CYS A 4 5.38 3.50 6.79
CA CYS A 4 3.97 3.91 6.82
C CYS A 4 3.79 5.26 7.52
N HIS A 5 4.61 5.52 8.56
CA HIS A 5 4.52 6.70 9.40
C HIS A 5 5.47 7.81 8.93
N HIS A 6 5.19 8.42 7.79
CA HIS A 6 5.89 9.59 7.24
C HIS A 6 4.88 10.58 6.65
N PRO A 7 5.25 11.85 6.42
CA PRO A 7 4.35 12.80 5.75
C PRO A 7 3.92 12.30 4.36
N GLY A 8 2.62 12.26 4.12
CA GLY A 8 2.04 11.68 2.90
C GLY A 8 2.00 10.16 2.85
N GLY A 9 2.44 9.47 3.92
CA GLY A 9 2.32 8.03 4.06
C GLY A 9 0.94 7.57 4.49
N LEU A 10 0.77 6.25 4.61
CA LEU A 10 -0.51 5.63 4.93
C LEU A 10 -0.98 5.93 6.36
N ALA A 11 -0.05 6.02 7.32
CA ALA A 11 -0.39 6.20 8.72
C ALA A 11 -0.79 7.66 9.02
N PRO A 12 -1.70 7.88 10.01
CA PRO A 12 -2.27 9.19 10.27
C PRO A 12 -1.31 10.18 10.95
N PHE A 13 -0.07 9.78 11.23
CA PHE A 13 0.96 10.62 11.83
C PHE A 13 2.36 10.15 11.44
N SER A 14 3.31 11.07 11.50
CA SER A 14 4.72 10.80 11.22
C SER A 14 5.44 10.21 12.44
N LEU A 15 6.50 9.41 12.17
CA LEU A 15 7.51 8.97 13.14
C LEU A 15 8.93 9.21 12.58
N MET A 16 9.10 10.24 11.78
CA MET A 16 10.35 10.53 11.07
C MET A 16 11.43 11.20 11.92
N ASN A 17 11.06 11.68 13.11
CA ASN A 17 11.98 12.35 14.00
C ASN A 17 11.69 12.01 15.48
N TYR A 18 12.62 12.42 16.36
CA TYR A 18 12.49 12.18 17.79
C TYR A 18 11.21 12.80 18.39
N THR A 19 10.89 14.03 18.03
CA THR A 19 9.72 14.75 18.58
C THR A 19 8.41 13.98 18.28
N ASP A 20 8.26 13.47 17.06
CA ASP A 20 7.11 12.69 16.66
C ASP A 20 7.03 11.38 17.46
N ALA A 21 8.16 10.66 17.57
CA ALA A 21 8.25 9.41 18.31
C ALA A 21 8.01 9.63 19.82
N TYR A 22 8.59 10.69 20.40
CA TYR A 22 8.42 11.03 21.82
C TYR A 22 6.96 11.34 22.14
N ALA A 23 6.28 12.11 21.30
CA ALA A 23 4.87 12.46 21.49
C ALA A 23 3.96 11.20 21.49
N ARG A 24 4.37 10.14 20.80
CA ARG A 24 3.60 8.89 20.64
C ARG A 24 4.18 7.71 21.45
N ARG A 25 5.21 7.90 22.25
CA ARG A 25 6.01 6.85 22.89
C ARG A 25 5.19 5.78 23.62
N PHE A 26 4.17 6.17 24.37
CA PHE A 26 3.32 5.21 25.09
C PHE A 26 2.43 4.38 24.14
N ALA A 27 1.91 5.01 23.08
CA ALA A 27 1.16 4.30 22.07
C ALA A 27 2.07 3.35 21.27
N ILE A 28 3.29 3.78 20.93
CA ILE A 28 4.29 2.93 20.26
C ILE A 28 4.59 1.71 21.13
N GLN A 29 4.91 1.91 22.42
CA GLN A 29 5.17 0.81 23.33
C GLN A 29 3.97 -0.15 23.40
N TYR A 30 2.78 0.34 23.66
CA TYR A 30 1.58 -0.48 23.77
C TYR A 30 1.32 -1.30 22.50
N GLN A 31 1.36 -0.66 21.35
CA GLN A 31 1.04 -1.32 20.08
C GLN A 31 2.12 -2.34 19.65
N THR A 32 3.38 -2.09 19.98
CA THR A 32 4.46 -3.03 19.66
C THR A 32 4.45 -4.22 20.64
N GLU A 33 4.21 -4.00 21.91
CA GLU A 33 4.05 -5.09 22.91
C GLU A 33 2.82 -5.95 22.61
N ALA A 34 1.72 -5.35 22.18
CA ALA A 34 0.53 -6.06 21.74
C ALA A 34 0.70 -6.74 20.35
N LYS A 35 1.84 -6.53 19.67
CA LYS A 35 2.14 -7.04 18.31
C LYS A 35 1.08 -6.64 17.27
N THR A 36 0.40 -5.52 17.49
CA THR A 36 -0.52 -4.90 16.51
C THR A 36 0.18 -3.97 15.54
N MET A 37 1.39 -3.51 15.90
CA MET A 37 2.28 -2.73 15.05
C MET A 37 3.69 -3.34 15.02
N PRO A 38 4.27 -3.50 13.83
CA PRO A 38 3.68 -3.33 12.49
C PRO A 38 2.49 -4.27 12.25
N PRO A 39 1.48 -3.88 11.43
CA PRO A 39 0.36 -4.74 11.11
C PRO A 39 0.85 -5.94 10.27
N TRP A 40 0.78 -7.13 10.86
CA TRP A 40 1.23 -8.37 10.24
C TRP A 40 0.41 -9.55 10.77
N PRO A 41 -0.77 -9.83 10.17
CA PRO A 41 -1.67 -10.88 10.65
C PRO A 41 -1.17 -12.32 10.47
N PRO A 42 -0.28 -12.67 9.48
CA PRO A 42 0.19 -14.04 9.35
C PRO A 42 0.99 -14.49 10.59
N ASP A 43 0.72 -15.71 11.04
CA ASP A 43 1.45 -16.32 12.16
C ASP A 43 2.82 -16.84 11.69
N PRO A 44 3.95 -16.27 12.18
CA PRO A 44 5.28 -16.68 11.76
C PRO A 44 5.68 -18.08 12.23
N SER A 45 4.95 -18.66 13.20
CA SER A 45 5.18 -20.04 13.65
C SER A 45 4.58 -21.07 12.69
N TYR A 46 3.57 -20.67 11.92
CA TYR A 46 2.96 -21.53 10.90
C TYR A 46 3.80 -21.57 9.60
N SER A 47 4.19 -20.41 9.09
CA SER A 47 5.03 -20.31 7.90
C SER A 47 5.75 -18.95 7.85
N ARG A 48 7.00 -18.95 7.42
CA ARG A 48 7.75 -17.71 7.18
C ARG A 48 7.47 -17.22 5.77
N LEU A 49 7.24 -15.93 5.66
CA LEU A 49 6.92 -15.25 4.40
C LEU A 49 8.06 -14.28 4.01
N ALA A 50 8.22 -14.03 2.72
CA ALA A 50 9.13 -12.98 2.26
C ALA A 50 8.63 -11.60 2.71
N HIS A 51 9.56 -10.72 3.06
CA HIS A 51 9.28 -9.33 3.47
C HIS A 51 8.36 -9.20 4.70
N GLU A 52 8.48 -10.13 5.65
CA GLU A 52 7.75 -10.07 6.92
C GLU A 52 7.99 -8.74 7.64
N ARG A 53 6.91 -8.18 8.19
CA ARG A 53 6.93 -6.94 8.97
C ARG A 53 6.79 -7.25 10.46
N LEU A 54 7.72 -8.02 10.99
CA LEU A 54 7.71 -8.40 12.40
C LEU A 54 8.84 -7.69 13.14
N LEU A 55 8.55 -7.31 14.39
CA LEU A 55 9.59 -6.95 15.35
C LEU A 55 9.98 -8.18 16.15
N THR A 56 11.28 -8.34 16.40
CA THR A 56 11.80 -9.34 17.32
C THR A 56 11.47 -8.96 18.76
N ASP A 57 11.47 -9.93 19.66
CA ASP A 57 11.23 -9.66 21.09
C ASP A 57 12.30 -8.69 21.67
N ASP A 58 13.53 -8.72 21.15
CA ASP A 58 14.58 -7.78 21.53
C ASP A 58 14.29 -6.35 21.05
N GLU A 59 13.78 -6.17 19.83
CA GLU A 59 13.37 -4.86 19.32
C GLU A 59 12.20 -4.29 20.13
N ILE A 60 11.20 -5.12 20.46
CA ILE A 60 10.08 -4.73 21.32
C ILE A 60 10.60 -4.35 22.71
N LYS A 61 11.54 -5.13 23.26
CA LYS A 61 12.18 -4.83 24.54
C LYS A 61 12.93 -3.49 24.49
N HIS A 62 13.67 -3.20 23.44
CA HIS A 62 14.38 -1.93 23.31
C HIS A 62 13.40 -0.73 23.28
N ILE A 63 12.29 -0.84 22.58
CA ILE A 63 11.24 0.19 22.58
C ILE A 63 10.69 0.39 23.99
N ARG A 64 10.33 -0.67 24.67
CA ARG A 64 9.82 -0.65 26.05
C ARG A 64 10.81 0.01 27.00
N ASP A 65 12.07 -0.41 26.94
CA ASP A 65 13.13 0.10 27.83
C ASP A 65 13.39 1.58 27.56
N TRP A 66 13.39 2.01 26.29
CA TRP A 66 13.49 3.42 25.94
C TRP A 66 12.34 4.25 26.55
N VAL A 67 11.10 3.79 26.43
CA VAL A 67 9.95 4.49 27.03
C VAL A 67 10.04 4.54 28.53
N ASN A 68 10.37 3.42 29.18
CA ASN A 68 10.44 3.28 30.64
C ASN A 68 11.60 4.08 31.25
N THR A 69 12.64 4.41 30.47
CA THR A 69 13.76 5.27 30.87
C THR A 69 13.57 6.73 30.47
N ASN A 70 12.31 7.16 30.37
CA ASN A 70 11.90 8.53 30.04
C ASN A 70 12.14 8.93 28.57
N ALA A 71 12.24 7.97 27.68
CA ALA A 71 12.34 8.13 26.23
C ALA A 71 13.35 9.22 25.81
N LYS A 72 14.54 9.25 26.42
CA LYS A 72 15.55 10.27 26.18
C LYS A 72 15.98 10.27 24.71
N GLU A 73 16.19 11.46 24.17
CA GLU A 73 16.87 11.62 22.90
C GLU A 73 18.33 11.22 23.07
N GLY A 74 18.86 10.47 22.11
CA GLY A 74 20.29 10.21 22.04
C GLY A 74 21.05 11.44 21.53
N ASP A 75 22.33 11.25 21.21
CA ASP A 75 23.10 12.30 20.54
C ASP A 75 22.59 12.50 19.10
N PRO A 76 22.02 13.68 18.76
CA PRO A 76 21.50 13.92 17.41
C PRO A 76 22.57 13.82 16.31
N SER A 77 23.85 14.01 16.64
CA SER A 77 24.94 13.90 15.68
C SER A 77 25.19 12.45 15.22
N LEU A 78 24.73 11.49 16.02
CA LEU A 78 24.83 10.05 15.71
C LEU A 78 23.54 9.51 15.07
N ALA A 79 22.53 10.36 14.88
CA ALA A 79 21.28 9.93 14.26
C ALA A 79 21.54 9.49 12.79
N PRO A 80 20.96 8.36 12.35
CA PRO A 80 21.05 7.97 10.95
C PRO A 80 20.31 9.01 10.08
N THR A 81 20.77 9.17 8.85
CA THR A 81 20.02 9.97 7.87
C THR A 81 18.60 9.42 7.75
N PRO A 82 17.56 10.25 7.95
CA PRO A 82 16.19 9.78 7.78
C PRO A 82 15.97 9.23 6.38
N PRO A 83 15.22 8.12 6.24
CA PRO A 83 14.87 7.60 4.91
C PRO A 83 14.04 8.64 4.15
N SER A 84 14.28 8.75 2.86
CA SER A 84 13.47 9.58 1.97
C SER A 84 12.34 8.73 1.41
N TYR A 85 11.12 9.22 1.54
CA TYR A 85 9.94 8.64 0.92
C TYR A 85 9.43 9.64 -0.12
N SER A 86 9.68 9.34 -1.39
CA SER A 86 9.03 10.08 -2.46
C SER A 86 7.56 9.67 -2.48
N GLY A 87 6.64 10.62 -2.42
CA GLY A 87 5.20 10.36 -2.61
C GLY A 87 4.84 10.02 -4.06
N GLY A 88 5.82 9.66 -4.89
CA GLY A 88 5.69 9.34 -6.30
C GLY A 88 6.10 7.90 -6.61
N ALA A 89 6.10 7.58 -7.90
CA ALA A 89 6.47 6.28 -8.41
C ALA A 89 7.88 5.84 -7.96
N GLU A 90 8.00 4.58 -7.51
CA GLU A 90 9.29 3.94 -7.22
C GLU A 90 9.92 3.36 -8.51
N ILE A 91 9.08 2.96 -9.47
CA ILE A 91 9.56 2.51 -10.77
C ILE A 91 10.01 3.72 -11.59
N ILE A 92 11.31 3.80 -11.80
CA ILE A 92 11.91 4.89 -12.59
C ILE A 92 11.84 4.52 -14.08
N ASN A 93 11.27 5.41 -14.89
CA ASN A 93 11.10 5.24 -16.35
C ASN A 93 10.30 3.96 -16.68
N PRO A 94 9.04 3.83 -16.25
CA PRO A 94 8.21 2.70 -16.63
C PRO A 94 8.05 2.64 -18.15
N GLU A 95 8.12 1.44 -18.72
CA GLU A 95 7.89 1.23 -20.16
C GLU A 95 6.43 1.41 -20.56
N LEU A 96 5.52 1.17 -19.61
CA LEU A 96 4.09 1.36 -19.78
C LEU A 96 3.50 2.05 -18.57
N THR A 97 2.79 3.14 -18.79
CA THR A 97 1.93 3.79 -17.80
C THR A 97 0.51 3.79 -18.34
N VAL A 98 -0.42 3.34 -17.52
CA VAL A 98 -1.85 3.40 -17.82
C VAL A 98 -2.55 4.22 -16.72
N GLU A 99 -3.45 5.10 -17.13
CA GLU A 99 -4.19 5.96 -16.21
C GLU A 99 -5.69 5.66 -16.35
N MET A 100 -6.34 5.48 -15.21
CA MET A 100 -7.79 5.40 -15.19
C MET A 100 -8.41 6.80 -15.25
N PRO A 101 -9.61 6.96 -15.80
CA PRO A 101 -10.30 8.24 -15.77
C PRO A 101 -10.58 8.68 -14.33
N LEU A 102 -10.65 10.01 -14.12
CA LEU A 102 -11.01 10.56 -12.81
C LEU A 102 -12.40 10.06 -12.40
N TYR A 103 -12.48 9.49 -11.22
CA TYR A 103 -13.72 9.00 -10.63
C TYR A 103 -13.92 9.60 -9.24
N THR A 104 -15.07 10.23 -9.02
CA THR A 104 -15.43 10.81 -7.72
C THR A 104 -16.26 9.81 -6.92
N VAL A 105 -15.77 9.43 -5.75
CA VAL A 105 -16.49 8.55 -4.83
C VAL A 105 -17.50 9.37 -4.04
N ASN A 106 -18.79 9.10 -4.24
CA ASN A 106 -19.90 9.81 -3.61
C ASN A 106 -20.67 8.92 -2.61
N THR A 107 -20.01 7.96 -2.01
CA THR A 107 -20.61 7.03 -1.05
C THR A 107 -19.71 6.84 0.16
N THR A 108 -20.31 6.48 1.28
CA THR A 108 -19.61 6.08 2.52
C THR A 108 -19.58 4.56 2.71
N THR A 109 -20.11 3.81 1.75
CA THR A 109 -20.08 2.34 1.74
C THR A 109 -19.04 1.84 0.72
N ASP A 110 -18.65 0.59 0.86
CA ASP A 110 -17.71 -0.05 -0.07
C ASP A 110 -18.23 0.01 -1.50
N LEU A 111 -17.36 0.45 -2.39
CA LEU A 111 -17.63 0.57 -3.81
C LEU A 111 -16.59 -0.24 -4.60
N TYR A 112 -17.08 -1.09 -5.48
CA TYR A 112 -16.25 -1.92 -6.36
C TYR A 112 -16.45 -1.44 -7.80
N ARG A 113 -15.44 -0.78 -8.37
CA ARG A 113 -15.45 -0.25 -9.75
C ARG A 113 -14.35 -0.88 -10.57
N VAL A 114 -14.67 -1.27 -11.77
CA VAL A 114 -13.71 -1.82 -12.75
C VAL A 114 -13.53 -0.78 -13.85
N PHE A 115 -12.28 -0.42 -14.13
CA PHE A 115 -11.91 0.54 -15.16
C PHE A 115 -11.11 -0.18 -16.24
N PRO A 116 -11.67 -0.48 -17.41
CA PRO A 116 -10.90 -1.05 -18.50
C PRO A 116 -10.00 0.02 -19.12
N VAL A 117 -8.74 -0.31 -19.27
CA VAL A 117 -7.75 0.56 -19.95
C VAL A 117 -7.03 -0.20 -21.04
N SER A 118 -6.89 0.42 -22.22
CA SER A 118 -6.14 -0.15 -23.30
C SER A 118 -4.65 0.08 -23.11
N THR A 119 -3.84 -0.95 -23.24
CA THR A 119 -2.39 -0.85 -23.18
C THR A 119 -1.78 -0.39 -24.50
N ASN A 120 -2.49 -0.56 -25.61
CA ASN A 120 -1.99 -0.31 -26.98
C ASN A 120 -0.68 -1.04 -27.31
N LEU A 121 -0.38 -2.12 -26.58
CA LEU A 121 0.80 -2.94 -26.84
C LEU A 121 0.60 -3.74 -28.12
N ALA A 122 1.69 -3.97 -28.86
CA ALA A 122 1.67 -4.84 -30.02
C ALA A 122 1.30 -6.28 -29.63
N GLU A 123 0.71 -7.03 -30.55
CA GLU A 123 0.42 -8.45 -30.37
C GLU A 123 1.73 -9.25 -30.31
N SER A 124 2.23 -9.47 -29.11
CA SER A 124 3.41 -10.29 -28.81
C SER A 124 3.40 -10.69 -27.33
N ASP A 125 4.28 -11.60 -26.96
CA ASP A 125 4.48 -11.95 -25.56
C ASP A 125 5.21 -10.81 -24.85
N TRP A 126 4.62 -10.30 -23.77
CA TRP A 126 5.19 -9.29 -22.90
C TRP A 126 5.43 -9.88 -21.52
N TYR A 127 6.57 -9.56 -20.94
CA TYR A 127 6.94 -10.01 -19.60
C TYR A 127 6.92 -8.83 -18.63
N ILE A 128 6.12 -8.95 -17.58
CA ILE A 128 6.06 -7.95 -16.51
C ILE A 128 7.20 -8.26 -15.54
N THR A 129 8.16 -7.36 -15.43
CA THR A 129 9.29 -7.45 -14.49
C THR A 129 9.03 -6.70 -13.20
N GLY A 130 8.09 -5.78 -13.20
CA GLY A 130 7.61 -5.04 -12.05
C GLY A 130 6.35 -4.28 -12.40
N PHE A 131 5.53 -4.01 -11.40
CA PHE A 131 4.39 -3.13 -11.56
C PHE A 131 4.16 -2.34 -10.28
N GLU A 132 3.60 -1.18 -10.42
CA GLU A 132 3.28 -0.28 -9.32
C GLU A 132 1.89 0.31 -9.53
N VAL A 133 1.16 0.52 -8.45
CA VAL A 133 -0.12 1.22 -8.44
C VAL A 133 0.02 2.48 -7.60
N ILE A 134 -0.32 3.62 -8.18
CA ILE A 134 -0.34 4.91 -7.51
C ILE A 134 -1.79 5.35 -7.39
N PRO A 135 -2.45 5.16 -6.24
CA PRO A 135 -3.80 5.63 -6.03
C PRO A 135 -3.84 7.17 -5.99
N GLY A 136 -4.85 7.76 -6.63
CA GLY A 136 -5.04 9.22 -6.60
C GLY A 136 -5.34 9.75 -5.19
N ASP A 137 -6.10 8.98 -4.41
CA ASP A 137 -6.34 9.25 -2.98
C ASP A 137 -6.18 7.96 -2.17
N PRO A 138 -4.99 7.71 -1.59
CA PRO A 138 -4.72 6.49 -0.84
C PRO A 138 -5.52 6.38 0.48
N SER A 139 -6.17 7.45 0.93
CA SER A 139 -6.95 7.43 2.17
C SER A 139 -8.30 6.72 2.01
N ILE A 140 -8.80 6.60 0.78
CA ILE A 140 -10.08 5.99 0.46
C ILE A 140 -9.99 4.73 -0.41
N VAL A 141 -8.81 4.45 -0.98
CA VAL A 141 -8.60 3.24 -1.79
C VAL A 141 -8.20 2.07 -0.91
N HIS A 142 -9.10 1.10 -0.77
CA HIS A 142 -8.87 -0.09 0.06
C HIS A 142 -7.95 -1.11 -0.61
N HIS A 143 -8.11 -1.36 -1.90
CA HIS A 143 -7.21 -2.18 -2.71
C HIS A 143 -7.44 -1.93 -4.20
N VAL A 144 -6.44 -2.31 -4.99
CA VAL A 144 -6.53 -2.36 -6.46
C VAL A 144 -6.14 -3.74 -6.92
N LEU A 145 -6.97 -4.36 -7.75
CA LEU A 145 -6.67 -5.61 -8.42
C LEU A 145 -6.49 -5.33 -9.91
N VAL A 146 -5.37 -5.76 -10.45
CA VAL A 146 -5.03 -5.56 -11.86
C VAL A 146 -5.21 -6.87 -12.61
N PHE A 147 -6.07 -6.85 -13.62
CA PHE A 147 -6.36 -8.00 -14.46
C PHE A 147 -5.94 -7.75 -15.89
N GLN A 148 -5.40 -8.76 -16.53
CA GLN A 148 -5.27 -8.82 -17.97
C GLN A 148 -6.53 -9.47 -18.55
N ASP A 149 -7.16 -8.84 -19.51
CA ASP A 149 -8.28 -9.41 -20.26
C ASP A 149 -8.01 -9.22 -21.77
N SER A 150 -8.09 -10.31 -22.51
CA SER A 150 -7.92 -10.32 -23.98
C SER A 150 -9.26 -10.21 -24.72
N THR A 151 -10.36 -10.02 -23.99
CA THR A 151 -11.70 -9.85 -24.58
C THR A 151 -12.17 -8.41 -24.51
N ASN A 152 -13.23 -8.11 -25.24
CA ASN A 152 -13.89 -6.80 -25.15
C ASN A 152 -14.99 -6.76 -24.07
N THR A 153 -15.07 -7.77 -23.19
CA THR A 153 -16.14 -7.87 -22.19
C THR A 153 -16.15 -6.67 -21.25
N ALA A 154 -15.01 -6.33 -20.67
CA ALA A 154 -14.91 -5.19 -19.75
C ALA A 154 -15.23 -3.87 -20.46
N ILE A 155 -14.77 -3.67 -21.68
CA ILE A 155 -15.06 -2.47 -22.50
C ILE A 155 -16.57 -2.36 -22.80
N THR A 156 -17.20 -3.48 -23.11
CA THR A 156 -18.66 -3.51 -23.38
C THR A 156 -19.47 -3.17 -22.13
N LEU A 157 -19.06 -3.67 -20.97
CA LEU A 157 -19.71 -3.39 -19.70
C LEU A 157 -19.52 -1.92 -19.28
N ASP A 158 -18.34 -1.37 -19.49
CA ASP A 158 -18.05 0.04 -19.25
C ASP A 158 -18.90 0.95 -20.13
N ALA A 159 -18.99 0.64 -21.41
CA ALA A 159 -19.81 1.41 -22.36
C ALA A 159 -21.33 1.36 -22.04
N ALA A 160 -21.78 0.36 -21.28
CA ALA A 160 -23.17 0.22 -20.85
C ALA A 160 -23.44 0.90 -19.49
N ASP A 161 -22.43 1.27 -18.71
CA ASP A 161 -22.54 1.99 -17.45
C ASP A 161 -22.57 3.50 -17.73
N PRO A 162 -23.37 4.30 -17.03
CA PRO A 162 -23.48 5.75 -17.28
C PRO A 162 -22.25 6.55 -16.82
N GLY A 163 -21.35 5.97 -16.05
CA GLY A 163 -20.15 6.63 -15.53
C GLY A 163 -18.88 5.94 -15.98
N PRO A 164 -17.70 6.50 -15.68
CA PRO A 164 -16.44 5.81 -15.95
C PRO A 164 -16.33 4.50 -15.18
N GLY A 165 -15.95 3.43 -15.86
CA GLY A 165 -15.92 2.08 -15.29
C GLY A 165 -17.31 1.49 -15.10
N TYR A 166 -17.38 0.29 -14.53
CA TYR A 166 -18.63 -0.39 -14.20
C TYR A 166 -18.55 -1.04 -12.81
N THR A 167 -19.69 -1.25 -12.15
CA THR A 167 -19.74 -1.88 -10.84
C THR A 167 -19.64 -3.40 -10.97
N SER A 168 -18.66 -3.99 -10.27
CA SER A 168 -18.51 -5.45 -10.21
C SER A 168 -17.82 -5.86 -8.92
N PHE A 169 -18.45 -6.74 -8.15
CA PHE A 169 -17.87 -7.39 -6.99
C PHE A 169 -17.23 -8.72 -7.38
N GLY A 170 -16.03 -9.00 -6.86
CA GLY A 170 -15.38 -10.33 -6.98
C GLY A 170 -14.67 -10.60 -8.31
N GLY A 171 -14.53 -9.60 -9.20
CA GLY A 171 -13.81 -9.74 -10.46
C GLY A 171 -14.32 -8.84 -11.58
N VAL A 172 -13.78 -9.01 -12.77
CA VAL A 172 -14.05 -8.14 -13.94
C VAL A 172 -15.13 -8.71 -14.87
N LYS A 173 -15.88 -9.73 -14.45
CA LYS A 173 -16.93 -10.42 -15.23
C LYS A 173 -16.47 -10.99 -16.59
N SER A 174 -15.19 -11.21 -16.77
CA SER A 174 -14.62 -11.93 -17.91
C SER A 174 -14.04 -13.26 -17.42
N ASN A 175 -14.45 -14.36 -18.05
CA ASN A 175 -13.98 -15.72 -17.69
C ASN A 175 -12.53 -15.97 -18.12
N THR A 176 -11.98 -15.14 -18.97
CA THR A 176 -10.62 -15.24 -19.50
C THR A 176 -9.64 -14.30 -18.79
N ALA A 177 -10.16 -13.39 -17.98
CA ALA A 177 -9.34 -12.43 -17.27
C ALA A 177 -8.42 -13.14 -16.25
N LYS A 178 -7.15 -12.73 -16.22
CA LYS A 178 -6.12 -13.24 -15.31
C LYS A 178 -5.69 -12.14 -14.37
N LEU A 179 -5.70 -12.41 -13.07
CA LEU A 179 -5.11 -11.51 -12.09
C LEU A 179 -3.59 -11.48 -12.30
N ILE A 180 -3.03 -10.29 -12.54
CA ILE A 180 -1.60 -10.08 -12.75
C ILE A 180 -0.93 -9.33 -11.61
N GLY A 181 -1.71 -8.64 -10.79
CA GLY A 181 -1.17 -7.93 -9.64
C GLY A 181 -2.26 -7.40 -8.72
N ALA A 182 -1.83 -7.04 -7.52
CA ALA A 182 -2.67 -6.44 -6.51
C ALA A 182 -1.89 -5.37 -5.75
N TRP A 183 -2.58 -4.32 -5.36
CA TRP A 183 -2.09 -3.32 -4.43
C TRP A 183 -3.04 -3.23 -3.23
N VAL A 184 -2.46 -3.12 -2.07
CA VAL A 184 -3.17 -2.81 -0.81
C VAL A 184 -2.42 -1.71 -0.07
N PRO A 185 -3.07 -0.95 0.81
CA PRO A 185 -2.40 0.07 1.61
C PRO A 185 -1.16 -0.50 2.31
N GLY A 186 -0.02 0.17 2.10
CA GLY A 186 1.28 -0.27 2.62
C GLY A 186 1.98 -1.37 1.81
N SER A 187 1.47 -1.79 0.65
CA SER A 187 2.29 -2.51 -0.34
C SER A 187 3.17 -1.53 -1.12
N ARG A 188 4.28 -2.07 -1.59
CA ARG A 188 5.16 -1.37 -2.54
C ARG A 188 4.72 -1.67 -3.94
#